data_b88438e373cbbf23f1ce1e59d5fa57b3
#
_entry.id   b88438e373cbbf23f1ce1e59d5fa57b3
#
_cell.length_a   1.000
_cell.length_b   1.000
_cell.length_c   1.000
_cell.angle_alpha   90.00
_cell.angle_beta   90.00
_cell.angle_gamma   90.00
#
_symmetry.space_group_name_H-M   'P 1'
#
loop_
_entity.id
_entity.type
_entity.pdbx_description
1 polymer ?
#
loop_
_entity_poly.entity_id
_entity_poly.type
_entity_poly.pdbx_seq_one_letter_code
_entity_poly.pdbx_strand_id
1 'polypeptide(L)'
;MRSPRAWHRSRPHPPYVQYEKPPLSFDGDLVGVGEIEGFKTRFRLYDYGVLSLALSRPFSGSWADLVSLGQTHIENVDLEQRAEHVCRTMVDRLRPALHDARQRFLSEDYLVYVVNELERPLSADAVVAERGEDIAAMLRGERQPLSEQEKTAVLNHRLSYLADDRVIATWNAALVYDTSAGTQAALEILEFANSQLLEFRYYDDLLDVQLASIYARLQRPRWYETWIGSRYTRAARQVHSLFIDVNELTDHTENALKFVGDIYAARLFFLVADRLGLDTWKANVQEKLKTLDDIYRFAVEQTSMSRGQFLELIVVVILVLELALVFMGVMK
;
A
#
# COMPACT_ATOMS: atom_id res chain seq x y z
N MET A 1 -5.77 -39.13 4.29
CA MET A 1 -4.82 -38.11 3.77
C MET A 1 -5.18 -37.82 2.31
N ARG A 2 -5.88 -36.71 2.02
CA ARG A 2 -6.16 -36.26 0.65
C ARG A 2 -5.02 -35.33 0.26
N SER A 3 -4.30 -35.68 -0.81
CA SER A 3 -3.27 -34.88 -1.46
C SER A 3 -3.79 -33.47 -1.75
N PRO A 4 -3.04 -32.40 -1.48
CA PRO A 4 -3.44 -31.05 -1.85
C PRO A 4 -3.54 -30.99 -3.38
N ARG A 5 -4.71 -30.61 -3.90
CA ARG A 5 -4.92 -30.36 -5.33
C ARG A 5 -3.92 -29.31 -5.77
N ALA A 6 -3.14 -29.64 -6.79
CA ALA A 6 -2.17 -28.74 -7.41
C ALA A 6 -2.87 -27.44 -7.83
N TRP A 7 -2.40 -26.33 -7.30
CA TRP A 7 -2.79 -25.01 -7.72
C TRP A 7 -2.46 -24.85 -9.19
N HIS A 8 -3.46 -24.67 -10.05
CA HIS A 8 -3.23 -24.36 -11.45
C HIS A 8 -2.60 -22.98 -11.54
N ARG A 9 -1.29 -22.93 -11.75
CA ARG A 9 -0.65 -21.70 -12.25
C ARG A 9 -1.28 -21.38 -13.60
N SER A 10 -1.98 -20.26 -13.70
CA SER A 10 -2.33 -19.67 -14.98
C SER A 10 -1.06 -19.59 -15.82
N ARG A 11 -1.15 -19.90 -17.14
CA ARG A 11 0.02 -19.89 -18.04
C ARG A 11 0.77 -18.59 -17.89
N PRO A 12 2.11 -18.61 -17.73
CA PRO A 12 2.88 -17.38 -17.63
C PRO A 12 2.82 -16.66 -18.98
N HIS A 13 2.04 -15.61 -19.09
CA HIS A 13 2.43 -14.51 -19.97
C HIS A 13 3.75 -13.95 -19.41
N PRO A 14 4.68 -13.48 -20.28
CA PRO A 14 5.85 -12.81 -19.75
C PRO A 14 5.37 -11.72 -18.78
N PRO A 15 5.80 -11.76 -17.52
CA PRO A 15 5.30 -10.81 -16.54
C PRO A 15 5.74 -9.41 -16.99
N TYR A 16 4.78 -8.52 -17.20
CA TYR A 16 5.07 -7.11 -17.48
C TYR A 16 5.74 -6.45 -16.29
N VAL A 17 5.49 -6.99 -15.11
CA VAL A 17 6.22 -6.67 -13.87
C VAL A 17 7.02 -7.91 -13.47
N GLN A 18 8.35 -7.79 -13.45
CA GLN A 18 9.25 -8.86 -13.01
C GLN A 18 9.38 -8.78 -11.50
N TYR A 19 8.54 -9.52 -10.80
CA TYR A 19 8.63 -9.61 -9.34
C TYR A 19 9.81 -10.52 -8.93
N GLU A 20 10.55 -10.16 -7.93
CA GLU A 20 11.53 -11.04 -7.29
C GLU A 20 10.82 -12.29 -6.73
N LYS A 21 9.67 -12.09 -6.10
CA LYS A 21 8.72 -13.11 -5.69
C LYS A 21 7.37 -12.81 -6.33
N PRO A 22 7.01 -13.51 -7.43
CA PRO A 22 5.75 -13.24 -8.11
C PRO A 22 4.56 -13.48 -7.19
N PRO A 23 3.53 -12.59 -7.23
CA PRO A 23 2.35 -12.74 -6.41
C PRO A 23 1.60 -14.04 -6.74
N LEU A 24 1.06 -14.67 -5.71
CA LEU A 24 0.22 -15.85 -5.87
C LEU A 24 -1.14 -15.44 -6.39
N SER A 25 -1.49 -15.88 -7.60
CA SER A 25 -2.79 -15.60 -8.22
C SER A 25 -3.70 -16.82 -8.19
N PHE A 26 -4.96 -16.62 -7.87
CA PHE A 26 -5.98 -17.67 -7.86
C PHE A 26 -7.37 -17.09 -8.13
N ASP A 27 -8.24 -17.88 -8.75
CA ASP A 27 -9.61 -17.48 -9.06
C ASP A 27 -10.52 -17.72 -7.84
N GLY A 28 -11.47 -16.82 -7.62
CA GLY A 28 -12.36 -16.86 -6.46
C GLY A 28 -13.24 -18.11 -6.42
N ASP A 29 -13.66 -18.62 -7.57
CA ASP A 29 -14.47 -19.83 -7.71
C ASP A 29 -13.78 -21.09 -7.14
N LEU A 30 -12.44 -21.14 -7.22
CA LEU A 30 -11.64 -22.25 -6.72
C LEU A 30 -11.57 -22.31 -5.20
N VAL A 31 -11.86 -21.21 -4.53
CA VAL A 31 -11.66 -21.07 -3.08
C VAL A 31 -12.97 -21.11 -2.32
N GLY A 32 -14.12 -21.03 -3.03
CA GLY A 32 -15.46 -21.04 -2.43
C GLY A 32 -15.67 -19.87 -1.44
N VAL A 33 -15.02 -18.75 -1.67
CA VAL A 33 -15.18 -17.52 -0.90
C VAL A 33 -16.06 -16.60 -1.71
N GLY A 34 -17.34 -16.55 -1.33
CA GLY A 34 -18.37 -15.61 -1.73
C GLY A 34 -18.33 -15.13 -3.17
N GLU A 35 -19.18 -15.69 -4.02
CA GLU A 35 -19.44 -15.10 -5.33
C GLU A 35 -20.03 -13.70 -5.13
N ILE A 36 -19.39 -12.69 -5.69
CA ILE A 36 -20.03 -11.39 -5.85
C ILE A 36 -20.80 -11.49 -7.16
N GLU A 37 -22.12 -11.58 -7.03
CA GLU A 37 -23.04 -11.82 -8.15
C GLU A 37 -22.80 -10.89 -9.33
N GLY A 38 -22.59 -11.47 -10.50
CA GLY A 38 -22.33 -10.74 -11.75
C GLY A 38 -20.87 -10.37 -12.00
N PHE A 39 -19.95 -10.72 -11.10
CA PHE A 39 -18.51 -10.45 -11.27
C PHE A 39 -17.69 -11.74 -11.28
N LYS A 40 -16.68 -11.77 -12.15
CA LYS A 40 -15.59 -12.72 -12.04
C LYS A 40 -14.61 -12.20 -11.01
N THR A 41 -14.18 -13.05 -10.10
CA THR A 41 -13.30 -12.70 -8.99
C THR A 41 -11.93 -13.32 -9.18
N ARG A 42 -10.86 -12.54 -9.01
CA ARG A 42 -9.49 -13.02 -9.00
C ARG A 42 -8.75 -12.39 -7.83
N PHE A 43 -8.07 -13.22 -7.07
CA PHE A 43 -7.22 -12.80 -5.98
C PHE A 43 -5.76 -12.80 -6.40
N ARG A 44 -5.00 -11.88 -5.84
CA ARG A 44 -3.55 -11.83 -5.96
C ARG A 44 -2.95 -11.50 -4.60
N LEU A 45 -2.11 -12.40 -4.07
CA LEU A 45 -1.43 -12.21 -2.79
C LEU A 45 0.02 -11.84 -3.06
N TYR A 46 0.39 -10.64 -2.66
CA TYR A 46 1.75 -10.12 -2.74
C TYR A 46 2.54 -10.52 -1.50
N ASP A 47 3.85 -10.75 -1.65
CA ASP A 47 4.74 -11.19 -0.58
C ASP A 47 4.92 -10.14 0.53
N TYR A 48 4.76 -8.87 0.23
CA TYR A 48 4.75 -7.76 1.20
C TYR A 48 3.44 -7.60 1.99
N GLY A 49 2.49 -8.54 1.85
CA GLY A 49 1.31 -8.64 2.71
C GLY A 49 0.06 -7.92 2.20
N VAL A 50 0.01 -7.58 0.92
CA VAL A 50 -1.20 -7.04 0.27
C VAL A 50 -1.97 -8.17 -0.41
N LEU A 51 -3.28 -8.22 -0.15
CA LEU A 51 -4.23 -9.06 -0.88
C LEU A 51 -5.04 -8.18 -1.82
N SER A 52 -4.90 -8.38 -3.12
CA SER A 52 -5.73 -7.75 -4.14
C SER A 52 -6.90 -8.66 -4.50
N LEU A 53 -8.08 -8.07 -4.65
CA LEU A 53 -9.30 -8.68 -5.19
C LEU A 53 -9.71 -7.92 -6.44
N ALA A 54 -9.50 -8.50 -7.61
CA ALA A 54 -9.99 -7.97 -8.87
C ALA A 54 -11.39 -8.49 -9.16
N LEU A 55 -12.36 -7.58 -9.25
CA LEU A 55 -13.73 -7.83 -9.67
C LEU A 55 -13.87 -7.42 -11.13
N SER A 56 -14.22 -8.33 -12.02
CA SER A 56 -14.37 -8.03 -13.44
C SER A 56 -15.75 -8.43 -13.95
N ARG A 57 -16.38 -7.52 -14.70
CA ARG A 57 -17.68 -7.73 -15.32
C ARG A 57 -17.57 -7.41 -16.82
N PRO A 58 -17.77 -8.38 -17.71
CA PRO A 58 -17.85 -8.12 -19.13
C PRO A 58 -19.01 -7.19 -19.45
N PHE A 59 -18.80 -6.24 -20.35
CA PHE A 59 -19.80 -5.32 -20.82
C PHE A 59 -19.83 -5.30 -22.34
N SER A 60 -21.05 -5.26 -22.90
CA SER A 60 -21.31 -5.01 -24.31
C SER A 60 -22.56 -4.16 -24.40
N GLY A 61 -22.48 -3.00 -25.01
CA GLY A 61 -23.58 -2.04 -25.07
C GLY A 61 -23.13 -0.74 -25.73
N SER A 62 -23.99 0.28 -25.67
CA SER A 62 -23.67 1.59 -26.19
C SER A 62 -22.67 2.33 -25.28
N TRP A 63 -22.02 3.36 -25.83
CA TRP A 63 -21.14 4.22 -25.03
C TRP A 63 -21.90 4.90 -23.87
N ALA A 64 -23.14 5.34 -24.10
CA ALA A 64 -23.96 5.95 -23.08
C ALA A 64 -24.28 4.97 -21.93
N ASP A 65 -24.48 3.68 -22.25
CA ASP A 65 -24.71 2.65 -21.21
C ASP A 65 -23.44 2.43 -20.38
N LEU A 66 -22.25 2.47 -21.00
CA LEU A 66 -20.97 2.39 -20.29
C LEU A 66 -20.78 3.57 -19.32
N VAL A 67 -21.08 4.79 -19.78
CA VAL A 67 -21.01 6.01 -18.94
C VAL A 67 -21.96 5.91 -17.76
N SER A 68 -23.21 5.51 -18.00
CA SER A 68 -24.22 5.33 -16.95
C SER A 68 -23.80 4.26 -15.94
N LEU A 69 -23.26 3.15 -16.41
CA LEU A 69 -22.74 2.07 -15.57
C LEU A 69 -21.58 2.58 -14.69
N GLY A 70 -20.65 3.33 -15.28
CA GLY A 70 -19.52 3.93 -14.58
C GLY A 70 -19.96 4.84 -13.44
N GLN A 71 -20.86 5.76 -13.73
CA GLN A 71 -21.42 6.69 -12.72
C GLN A 71 -22.19 5.99 -11.58
N THR A 72 -22.66 4.77 -11.82
CA THR A 72 -23.36 3.97 -10.80
C THR A 72 -22.38 3.20 -9.91
N HIS A 73 -21.22 2.81 -10.44
CA HIS A 73 -20.28 1.95 -9.71
C HIS A 73 -19.21 2.70 -8.93
N ILE A 74 -18.89 3.95 -9.27
CA ILE A 74 -17.80 4.70 -8.65
C ILE A 74 -18.05 4.99 -7.16
N GLU A 75 -19.30 4.96 -6.71
CA GLU A 75 -19.70 5.15 -5.30
C GLU A 75 -20.60 4.01 -4.79
N ASN A 76 -20.38 2.79 -5.26
CA ASN A 76 -21.18 1.65 -4.86
C ASN A 76 -20.71 1.07 -3.52
N VAL A 77 -21.16 1.70 -2.43
CA VAL A 77 -20.84 1.30 -1.04
C VAL A 77 -21.19 -0.17 -0.75
N ASP A 78 -22.27 -0.70 -1.33
CA ASP A 78 -22.66 -2.11 -1.13
C ASP A 78 -21.66 -3.08 -1.80
N LEU A 79 -21.15 -2.75 -2.98
CA LEU A 79 -20.12 -3.54 -3.66
C LEU A 79 -18.81 -3.50 -2.87
N GLU A 80 -18.42 -2.33 -2.37
CA GLU A 80 -17.22 -2.15 -1.54
C GLU A 80 -17.30 -2.98 -0.25
N GLN A 81 -18.39 -2.89 0.48
CA GLN A 81 -18.60 -3.66 1.71
C GLN A 81 -18.56 -5.18 1.46
N ARG A 82 -19.15 -5.65 0.35
CA ARG A 82 -19.08 -7.06 -0.04
C ARG A 82 -17.67 -7.49 -0.40
N ALA A 83 -16.95 -6.67 -1.17
CA ALA A 83 -15.54 -6.91 -1.53
C ALA A 83 -14.67 -6.99 -0.28
N GLU A 84 -14.84 -6.03 0.65
CA GLU A 84 -14.12 -6.02 1.92
C GLU A 84 -14.43 -7.28 2.76
N HIS A 85 -15.70 -7.69 2.87
CA HIS A 85 -16.08 -8.90 3.59
C HIS A 85 -15.42 -10.15 2.98
N VAL A 86 -15.40 -10.25 1.67
CA VAL A 86 -14.76 -11.35 0.93
C VAL A 86 -13.24 -11.36 1.19
N CYS A 87 -12.57 -10.19 1.14
CA CYS A 87 -11.16 -10.07 1.46
C CYS A 87 -10.84 -10.47 2.90
N ARG A 88 -11.63 -10.00 3.87
CA ARG A 88 -11.48 -10.38 5.29
C ARG A 88 -11.61 -11.89 5.49
N THR A 89 -12.62 -12.48 4.88
CA THR A 89 -12.83 -13.94 4.95
C THR A 89 -11.65 -14.70 4.34
N MET A 90 -11.07 -14.19 3.24
CA MET A 90 -9.91 -14.80 2.62
C MET A 90 -8.67 -14.68 3.52
N VAL A 91 -8.40 -13.50 4.08
CA VAL A 91 -7.29 -13.29 5.02
C VAL A 91 -7.39 -14.24 6.21
N ASP A 92 -8.59 -14.40 6.80
CA ASP A 92 -8.79 -15.31 7.93
C ASP A 92 -8.52 -16.78 7.57
N ARG A 93 -8.87 -17.21 6.35
CA ARG A 93 -8.54 -18.55 5.86
C ARG A 93 -7.05 -18.75 5.61
N LEU A 94 -6.37 -17.72 5.13
CA LEU A 94 -4.93 -17.74 4.85
C LEU A 94 -4.09 -17.57 6.13
N ARG A 95 -4.65 -17.00 7.20
CA ARG A 95 -3.93 -16.69 8.45
C ARG A 95 -3.02 -17.79 8.97
N PRO A 96 -3.40 -19.09 8.95
CA PRO A 96 -2.50 -20.15 9.42
C PRO A 96 -1.24 -20.36 8.56
N ALA A 97 -1.26 -19.88 7.31
CA ALA A 97 -0.17 -19.98 6.34
C ALA A 97 0.64 -18.69 6.19
N LEU A 98 0.14 -17.58 6.76
CA LEU A 98 0.82 -16.29 6.72
C LEU A 98 1.83 -16.21 7.87
N HIS A 99 3.04 -15.75 7.54
CA HIS A 99 4.02 -15.37 8.55
C HIS A 99 3.76 -13.92 8.92
N ASP A 100 3.59 -13.66 10.23
CA ASP A 100 3.40 -12.28 10.76
C ASP A 100 2.17 -11.54 10.20
N ALA A 101 1.02 -12.23 10.15
CA ALA A 101 -0.22 -11.64 9.65
C ALA A 101 -0.57 -10.34 10.38
N ARG A 102 -0.68 -9.25 9.63
CA ARG A 102 -0.97 -7.91 10.15
C ARG A 102 -2.33 -7.89 10.85
N GLN A 103 -2.41 -7.15 11.96
CA GLN A 103 -3.63 -7.10 12.79
C GLN A 103 -4.66 -6.08 12.27
N ARG A 104 -4.18 -5.03 11.63
CA ARG A 104 -5.03 -3.97 11.08
C ARG A 104 -5.36 -4.28 9.62
N PHE A 105 -6.61 -4.09 9.28
CA PHE A 105 -7.11 -4.21 7.91
C PHE A 105 -7.32 -2.79 7.37
N LEU A 106 -6.65 -2.48 6.28
CA LEU A 106 -6.82 -1.27 5.50
C LEU A 106 -7.21 -1.68 4.08
N SER A 107 -8.08 -0.95 3.43
CA SER A 107 -8.52 -1.21 2.07
C SER A 107 -8.36 0.03 1.18
N GLU A 108 -8.10 -0.22 -0.09
CA GLU A 108 -8.10 0.73 -1.20
C GLU A 108 -8.88 0.13 -2.34
N ASP A 109 -9.66 0.94 -3.00
CA ASP A 109 -10.37 0.57 -4.21
C ASP A 109 -9.86 1.40 -5.41
N TYR A 110 -9.96 0.81 -6.59
CA TYR A 110 -9.60 1.48 -7.83
C TYR A 110 -10.46 0.95 -8.97
N LEU A 111 -11.15 1.82 -9.68
CA LEU A 111 -12.06 1.45 -10.75
C LEU A 111 -11.37 1.55 -12.12
N VAL A 112 -11.48 0.50 -12.93
CA VAL A 112 -10.90 0.51 -14.28
C VAL A 112 -11.96 0.21 -15.32
N TYR A 113 -12.14 1.16 -16.24
CA TYR A 113 -12.96 1.00 -17.43
C TYR A 113 -12.09 0.49 -18.56
N VAL A 114 -12.49 -0.63 -19.15
CA VAL A 114 -11.75 -1.27 -20.24
C VAL A 114 -12.57 -1.24 -21.51
N VAL A 115 -12.01 -0.67 -22.56
CA VAL A 115 -12.59 -0.64 -23.90
C VAL A 115 -11.65 -1.37 -24.85
N ASN A 116 -11.99 -2.62 -25.19
CA ASN A 116 -11.17 -3.42 -26.08
C ASN A 116 -11.59 -3.28 -27.55
N GLU A 117 -12.86 -2.96 -27.80
CA GLU A 117 -13.41 -2.91 -29.15
C GLU A 117 -14.50 -1.85 -29.23
N LEU A 118 -14.53 -1.11 -30.31
CA LEU A 118 -15.57 -0.18 -30.68
C LEU A 118 -16.16 -0.62 -32.04
N GLU A 119 -17.46 -0.44 -32.23
CA GLU A 119 -18.15 -0.75 -33.50
C GLU A 119 -17.43 -0.10 -34.69
N ARG A 120 -16.97 1.14 -34.53
CA ARG A 120 -16.07 1.80 -35.47
C ARG A 120 -14.70 1.94 -34.82
N PRO A 121 -13.66 1.31 -35.35
CA PRO A 121 -12.30 1.49 -34.86
C PRO A 121 -11.90 2.97 -34.90
N LEU A 122 -11.41 3.47 -33.79
CA LEU A 122 -10.94 4.84 -33.61
C LEU A 122 -9.46 4.83 -33.19
N SER A 123 -8.72 5.84 -33.65
CA SER A 123 -7.42 6.09 -33.03
C SER A 123 -7.59 6.60 -31.60
N ALA A 124 -6.57 6.46 -30.80
CA ALA A 124 -6.56 6.93 -29.41
C ALA A 124 -6.89 8.43 -29.30
N ASP A 125 -6.39 9.23 -30.24
CA ASP A 125 -6.70 10.68 -30.27
C ASP A 125 -8.14 10.96 -30.68
N ALA A 126 -8.70 10.17 -31.62
CA ALA A 126 -10.09 10.30 -32.01
C ALA A 126 -11.06 9.91 -30.87
N VAL A 127 -10.75 8.89 -30.08
CA VAL A 127 -11.53 8.53 -28.88
C VAL A 127 -11.58 9.69 -27.91
N VAL A 128 -10.45 10.32 -27.63
CA VAL A 128 -10.42 11.49 -26.72
C VAL A 128 -11.14 12.71 -27.33
N ALA A 129 -10.99 12.93 -28.63
CA ALA A 129 -11.65 14.06 -29.30
C ALA A 129 -13.19 13.91 -29.34
N GLU A 130 -13.69 12.68 -29.57
CA GLU A 130 -15.12 12.40 -29.70
C GLU A 130 -15.81 12.13 -28.35
N ARG A 131 -15.08 11.61 -27.35
CA ARG A 131 -15.62 11.09 -26.09
C ARG A 131 -14.96 11.68 -24.83
N GLY A 132 -14.10 12.68 -24.99
CA GLY A 132 -13.32 13.23 -23.87
C GLY A 132 -14.17 13.77 -22.72
N GLU A 133 -15.31 14.38 -23.02
CA GLU A 133 -16.25 14.87 -22.00
C GLU A 133 -16.83 13.72 -21.19
N ASP A 134 -17.33 12.69 -21.85
CA ASP A 134 -17.88 11.49 -21.21
C ASP A 134 -16.80 10.76 -20.40
N ILE A 135 -15.58 10.63 -20.95
CA ILE A 135 -14.45 9.99 -20.27
C ILE A 135 -14.10 10.76 -18.99
N ALA A 136 -13.99 12.07 -19.07
CA ALA A 136 -13.67 12.88 -17.90
C ALA A 136 -14.75 12.80 -16.82
N ALA A 137 -16.02 12.88 -17.21
CA ALA A 137 -17.15 12.73 -16.29
C ALA A 137 -17.18 11.34 -15.63
N MET A 138 -16.97 10.28 -16.42
CA MET A 138 -16.94 8.90 -15.94
C MET A 138 -15.78 8.67 -14.95
N LEU A 139 -14.57 9.18 -15.23
CA LEU A 139 -13.40 9.05 -14.37
C LEU A 139 -13.50 9.88 -13.08
N ARG A 140 -14.35 10.91 -13.06
CA ARG A 140 -14.67 11.70 -11.85
C ARG A 140 -15.90 11.18 -11.11
N GLY A 141 -16.69 10.30 -11.72
CA GLY A 141 -17.98 9.89 -11.19
C GLY A 141 -19.02 11.00 -11.20
N GLU A 142 -18.80 12.04 -12.00
CA GLU A 142 -19.64 13.23 -11.99
C GLU A 142 -20.77 13.10 -13.04
N ARG A 143 -21.97 13.50 -12.65
CA ARG A 143 -23.16 13.48 -13.53
C ARG A 143 -23.43 14.83 -14.18
N GLN A 144 -22.85 15.89 -13.62
CA GLN A 144 -22.97 17.24 -14.18
C GLN A 144 -21.83 17.53 -15.15
N PRO A 145 -22.02 18.41 -16.12
CA PRO A 145 -20.95 18.81 -17.03
C PRO A 145 -19.76 19.40 -16.27
N LEU A 146 -18.57 18.86 -16.49
CA LEU A 146 -17.33 19.36 -15.93
C LEU A 146 -16.91 20.69 -16.60
N SER A 147 -16.19 21.53 -15.87
CA SER A 147 -15.55 22.72 -16.46
C SER A 147 -14.46 22.29 -17.47
N GLU A 148 -14.14 23.16 -18.43
CA GLU A 148 -13.07 22.90 -19.40
C GLU A 148 -11.71 22.68 -18.72
N GLN A 149 -11.46 23.38 -17.62
CA GLN A 149 -10.26 23.21 -16.83
C GLN A 149 -10.18 21.79 -16.23
N GLU A 150 -11.27 21.30 -15.64
CA GLU A 150 -11.31 19.97 -15.03
C GLU A 150 -11.22 18.86 -16.09
N LYS A 151 -11.95 19.00 -17.20
CA LYS A 151 -11.83 18.08 -18.34
C LYS A 151 -10.38 17.98 -18.82
N THR A 152 -9.74 19.12 -19.01
CA THR A 152 -8.33 19.18 -19.44
C THR A 152 -7.42 18.54 -18.39
N ALA A 153 -7.63 18.82 -17.11
CA ALA A 153 -6.84 18.21 -16.03
C ALA A 153 -6.93 16.69 -16.02
N VAL A 154 -8.12 16.11 -16.19
CA VAL A 154 -8.32 14.65 -16.27
C VAL A 154 -7.65 14.08 -17.51
N LEU A 155 -7.93 14.65 -18.69
CA LEU A 155 -7.50 14.09 -19.97
C LEU A 155 -6.00 14.27 -20.26
N ASN A 156 -5.30 15.15 -19.58
CA ASN A 156 -3.86 15.33 -19.72
C ASN A 156 -3.04 14.23 -19.07
N HIS A 157 -3.60 13.49 -18.11
CA HIS A 157 -2.94 12.37 -17.46
C HIS A 157 -3.11 11.08 -18.26
N ARG A 158 -2.49 11.05 -19.43
CA ARG A 158 -2.65 9.99 -20.42
C ARG A 158 -1.32 9.50 -20.98
N LEU A 159 -1.29 8.23 -21.38
CA LEU A 159 -0.17 7.59 -22.03
C LEU A 159 -0.67 6.72 -23.19
N SER A 160 0.09 6.68 -24.27
CA SER A 160 -0.07 5.74 -25.39
C SER A 160 1.29 5.17 -25.77
N TYR A 161 1.27 3.96 -26.28
CA TYR A 161 2.41 3.31 -26.92
C TYR A 161 2.25 3.32 -28.45
N LEU A 162 1.08 2.94 -28.92
CA LEU A 162 0.70 2.95 -30.34
C LEU A 162 -0.30 4.08 -30.61
N ALA A 163 -0.76 4.17 -31.86
CA ALA A 163 -1.75 5.16 -32.26
C ALA A 163 -3.19 4.79 -31.85
N ASP A 164 -3.42 3.54 -31.52
CA ASP A 164 -4.71 2.92 -31.23
C ASP A 164 -4.87 2.43 -29.79
N ASP A 165 -3.90 2.71 -28.92
CA ASP A 165 -4.00 2.48 -27.47
C ASP A 165 -4.01 3.78 -26.67
N ARG A 166 -4.64 3.77 -25.50
CA ARG A 166 -4.68 4.89 -24.55
C ARG A 166 -4.98 4.44 -23.14
N VAL A 167 -4.15 4.87 -22.19
CA VAL A 167 -4.49 4.83 -20.77
C VAL A 167 -4.65 6.26 -20.28
N ILE A 168 -5.75 6.52 -19.57
CA ILE A 168 -5.99 7.76 -18.83
C ILE A 168 -6.19 7.37 -17.37
N ALA A 169 -5.40 7.92 -16.46
CA ALA A 169 -5.45 7.58 -15.04
C ALA A 169 -5.74 8.80 -14.17
N THR A 170 -6.59 8.61 -13.16
CA THR A 170 -6.85 9.54 -12.07
C THR A 170 -6.45 8.92 -10.74
N TRP A 171 -6.74 9.57 -9.64
CA TRP A 171 -6.40 9.07 -8.31
C TRP A 171 -7.24 7.86 -7.85
N ASN A 172 -8.43 7.64 -8.42
CA ASN A 172 -9.37 6.57 -8.02
C ASN A 172 -9.90 5.75 -9.20
N ALA A 173 -9.60 6.13 -10.44
CA ALA A 173 -10.09 5.43 -11.62
C ALA A 173 -9.16 5.56 -12.81
N ALA A 174 -9.27 4.61 -13.76
CA ALA A 174 -8.60 4.68 -15.05
C ALA A 174 -9.51 4.23 -16.20
N LEU A 175 -9.23 4.75 -17.39
CA LEU A 175 -9.71 4.21 -18.67
C LEU A 175 -8.54 3.54 -19.39
N VAL A 176 -8.75 2.32 -19.84
CA VAL A 176 -7.82 1.59 -20.72
C VAL A 176 -8.52 1.30 -22.03
N TYR A 177 -8.06 1.93 -23.10
CA TYR A 177 -8.46 1.66 -24.47
C TYR A 177 -7.32 0.95 -25.17
N ASP A 178 -7.44 -0.36 -25.39
CA ASP A 178 -6.38 -1.19 -25.95
C ASP A 178 -6.92 -2.57 -26.35
N THR A 179 -6.11 -3.32 -27.10
CA THR A 179 -6.35 -4.75 -27.34
C THR A 179 -6.37 -5.56 -26.05
N SER A 180 -6.95 -6.75 -26.08
CA SER A 180 -7.01 -7.60 -24.87
C SER A 180 -5.63 -7.93 -24.29
N ALA A 181 -4.59 -7.99 -25.11
CA ALA A 181 -3.22 -8.25 -24.65
C ALA A 181 -2.61 -7.03 -23.95
N GLY A 182 -2.73 -5.83 -24.55
CA GLY A 182 -2.25 -4.58 -23.97
C GLY A 182 -3.02 -4.20 -22.70
N THR A 183 -4.32 -4.43 -22.69
CA THR A 183 -5.17 -4.25 -21.50
C THR A 183 -4.65 -5.04 -20.31
N GLN A 184 -4.25 -6.30 -20.47
CA GLN A 184 -3.74 -7.12 -19.39
C GLN A 184 -2.49 -6.50 -18.74
N ALA A 185 -1.59 -5.97 -19.56
CA ALA A 185 -0.40 -5.27 -19.09
C ALA A 185 -0.74 -4.03 -18.27
N ALA A 186 -1.65 -3.19 -18.79
CA ALA A 186 -2.09 -1.99 -18.10
C ALA A 186 -2.75 -2.32 -16.76
N LEU A 187 -3.62 -3.32 -16.71
CA LEU A 187 -4.28 -3.76 -15.48
C LEU A 187 -3.27 -4.24 -14.42
N GLU A 188 -2.23 -4.99 -14.81
CA GLU A 188 -1.20 -5.45 -13.88
C GLU A 188 -0.42 -4.28 -13.27
N ILE A 189 -0.12 -3.26 -14.07
CA ILE A 189 0.59 -2.06 -13.60
C ILE A 189 -0.29 -1.23 -12.66
N LEU A 190 -1.56 -1.02 -13.02
CA LEU A 190 -2.53 -0.30 -12.19
C LEU A 190 -2.71 -1.01 -10.83
N GLU A 191 -2.90 -2.32 -10.84
CA GLU A 191 -3.05 -3.15 -9.64
C GLU A 191 -1.78 -3.08 -8.77
N PHE A 192 -0.60 -3.17 -9.39
CA PHE A 192 0.68 -3.07 -8.69
C PHE A 192 0.86 -1.70 -8.04
N ALA A 193 0.63 -0.60 -8.77
CA ALA A 193 0.75 0.75 -8.23
C ALA A 193 -0.22 0.99 -7.05
N ASN A 194 -1.47 0.50 -7.16
CA ASN A 194 -2.46 0.61 -6.10
C ASN A 194 -2.07 -0.23 -4.86
N SER A 195 -1.46 -1.39 -5.05
CA SER A 195 -0.94 -2.20 -3.95
C SER A 195 0.18 -1.51 -3.18
N GLN A 196 1.03 -0.74 -3.87
CA GLN A 196 2.07 0.09 -3.24
C GLN A 196 1.47 1.25 -2.43
N LEU A 197 0.42 1.90 -2.97
CA LEU A 197 -0.31 2.93 -2.24
C LEU A 197 -0.86 2.40 -0.90
N LEU A 198 -1.53 1.24 -0.95
CA LEU A 198 -2.09 0.61 0.25
C LEU A 198 -1.00 0.32 1.29
N GLU A 199 0.16 -0.12 0.84
CA GLU A 199 1.27 -0.43 1.74
C GLU A 199 1.85 0.82 2.39
N PHE A 200 2.09 1.90 1.63
CA PHE A 200 2.53 3.18 2.20
C PHE A 200 1.52 3.74 3.20
N ARG A 201 0.22 3.69 2.89
CA ARG A 201 -0.84 4.12 3.80
C ARG A 201 -0.89 3.28 5.08
N TYR A 202 -0.64 1.98 4.97
CA TYR A 202 -0.56 1.11 6.13
C TYR A 202 0.61 1.50 7.06
N TYR A 203 1.80 1.77 6.50
CA TYR A 203 2.94 2.21 7.31
C TYR A 203 2.75 3.61 7.88
N ASP A 204 2.13 4.52 7.12
CA ASP A 204 1.80 5.86 7.60
C ASP A 204 0.92 5.81 8.85
N ASP A 205 -0.18 5.06 8.80
CA ASP A 205 -1.09 4.85 9.93
C ASP A 205 -0.42 4.11 11.10
N LEU A 206 0.40 3.11 10.83
CA LEU A 206 1.16 2.40 11.86
C LEU A 206 2.14 3.32 12.59
N LEU A 207 2.87 4.15 11.86
CA LEU A 207 3.81 5.12 12.42
C LEU A 207 3.10 6.20 13.24
N ASP A 208 1.93 6.67 12.82
CA ASP A 208 1.10 7.61 13.58
C ASP A 208 0.71 7.04 14.94
N VAL A 209 0.28 5.79 14.99
CA VAL A 209 -0.06 5.11 16.26
C VAL A 209 1.16 4.98 17.16
N GLN A 210 2.33 4.65 16.60
CA GLN A 210 3.57 4.54 17.36
C GLN A 210 4.00 5.90 17.92
N LEU A 211 4.01 6.94 17.10
CA LEU A 211 4.33 8.30 17.51
C LEU A 211 3.37 8.80 18.61
N ALA A 212 2.06 8.63 18.40
CA ALA A 212 1.07 9.01 19.40
C ALA A 212 1.30 8.29 20.75
N SER A 213 1.63 6.99 20.73
CA SER A 213 1.93 6.22 21.93
C SER A 213 3.16 6.74 22.68
N ILE A 214 4.17 7.18 21.94
CA ILE A 214 5.40 7.73 22.51
C ILE A 214 5.14 9.11 23.11
N TYR A 215 4.46 10.00 22.39
CA TYR A 215 4.11 11.33 22.90
C TYR A 215 3.25 11.24 24.18
N ALA A 216 2.28 10.32 24.23
CA ALA A 216 1.47 10.09 25.42
C ALA A 216 2.30 9.64 26.65
N ARG A 217 3.36 8.86 26.43
CA ARG A 217 4.30 8.43 27.48
C ARG A 217 5.23 9.55 27.92
N LEU A 218 5.74 10.35 26.98
CA LEU A 218 6.60 11.49 27.30
C LEU A 218 5.86 12.57 28.09
N GLN A 219 4.55 12.77 27.86
CA GLN A 219 3.72 13.72 28.60
C GLN A 219 3.41 13.31 30.05
N ARG A 220 3.54 12.02 30.40
CA ARG A 220 3.28 11.48 31.74
C ARG A 220 4.46 10.67 32.24
N PRO A 221 5.62 11.33 32.54
CA PRO A 221 6.78 10.62 33.06
C PRO A 221 6.45 10.08 34.47
N ARG A 222 6.44 8.76 34.61
CA ARG A 222 6.40 8.09 35.89
C ARG A 222 7.81 7.96 36.43
N TRP A 223 8.13 8.56 37.56
CA TRP A 223 9.44 8.65 38.18
C TRP A 223 10.17 7.30 38.36
N TYR A 224 9.43 6.17 38.41
CA TYR A 224 10.00 4.83 38.53
C TYR A 224 10.27 4.15 37.16
N GLU A 225 9.81 4.71 36.03
CA GLU A 225 10.04 4.14 34.70
C GLU A 225 11.45 4.40 34.18
N THR A 226 12.18 5.35 34.77
CA THR A 226 13.58 5.64 34.47
C THR A 226 14.54 4.50 34.86
N TRP A 227 14.11 3.59 35.74
CA TRP A 227 14.93 2.49 36.26
C TRP A 227 14.86 1.19 35.45
N ILE A 228 13.89 1.04 34.50
CA ILE A 228 13.66 -0.19 33.77
C ILE A 228 14.06 -0.04 32.30
N GLY A 229 15.36 -0.03 32.02
CA GLY A 229 15.92 0.06 30.65
C GLY A 229 15.50 -1.05 29.67
N SER A 230 14.80 -2.09 30.11
CA SER A 230 14.35 -3.19 29.22
C SER A 230 13.16 -2.85 28.32
N ARG A 231 12.35 -1.85 28.69
CA ARG A 231 11.20 -1.41 27.87
C ARG A 231 11.62 -0.60 26.66
N TYR A 232 12.62 0.27 26.80
CA TYR A 232 13.17 1.05 25.69
C TYR A 232 13.86 0.17 24.66
N THR A 233 14.54 -0.89 25.09
CA THR A 233 15.22 -1.83 24.20
C THR A 233 14.24 -2.63 23.32
N ARG A 234 13.03 -2.94 23.83
CA ARG A 234 12.01 -3.64 23.05
C ARG A 234 11.38 -2.70 22.03
N ALA A 235 11.08 -1.49 22.44
CA ALA A 235 10.51 -0.48 21.56
C ALA A 235 11.52 -0.05 20.48
N ALA A 236 12.80 0.11 20.81
CA ALA A 236 13.85 0.37 19.83
C ALA A 236 13.96 -0.75 18.77
N ARG A 237 13.81 -2.02 19.17
CA ARG A 237 13.77 -3.14 18.21
C ARG A 237 12.56 -3.09 17.29
N GLN A 238 11.39 -2.71 17.79
CA GLN A 238 10.20 -2.54 16.95
C GLN A 238 10.38 -1.43 15.90
N VAL A 239 10.97 -0.30 16.30
CA VAL A 239 11.29 0.78 15.34
C VAL A 239 12.32 0.32 14.31
N HIS A 240 13.34 -0.40 14.74
CA HIS A 240 14.35 -0.92 13.82
C HIS A 240 13.74 -1.92 12.82
N SER A 241 12.80 -2.76 13.26
CA SER A 241 12.04 -3.65 12.36
C SER A 241 11.22 -2.83 11.35
N LEU A 242 10.48 -1.81 11.81
CA LEU A 242 9.73 -0.92 10.90
C LEU A 242 10.64 -0.18 9.93
N PHE A 243 11.85 0.19 10.36
CA PHE A 243 12.83 0.82 9.48
C PHE A 243 13.26 -0.12 8.35
N ILE A 244 13.48 -1.38 8.66
CA ILE A 244 13.83 -2.40 7.66
C ILE A 244 12.66 -2.57 6.69
N ASP A 245 11.44 -2.77 7.19
CA ASP A 245 10.24 -3.01 6.39
C ASP A 245 9.95 -1.82 5.45
N VAL A 246 10.04 -0.57 5.94
CA VAL A 246 9.83 0.64 5.13
C VAL A 246 10.93 0.84 4.09
N ASN A 247 12.20 0.52 4.42
CA ASN A 247 13.27 0.60 3.43
C ASN A 247 13.10 -0.46 2.34
N GLU A 248 12.71 -1.68 2.70
CA GLU A 248 12.43 -2.74 1.75
C GLU A 248 11.29 -2.33 0.80
N LEU A 249 10.20 -1.76 1.33
CA LEU A 249 9.12 -1.20 0.52
C LEU A 249 9.62 -0.08 -0.41
N THR A 250 10.43 0.83 0.10
CA THR A 250 11.03 1.92 -0.69
C THR A 250 11.86 1.37 -1.84
N ASP A 251 12.71 0.38 -1.55
CA ASP A 251 13.53 -0.30 -2.54
C ASP A 251 12.69 -1.02 -3.59
N HIS A 252 11.60 -1.66 -3.21
CA HIS A 252 10.65 -2.29 -4.13
C HIS A 252 10.00 -1.26 -5.07
N THR A 253 9.60 -0.11 -4.55
CA THR A 253 9.01 0.96 -5.34
C THR A 253 10.01 1.59 -6.31
N GLU A 254 11.24 1.86 -5.86
CA GLU A 254 12.32 2.40 -6.71
C GLU A 254 12.83 1.38 -7.73
N ASN A 255 12.87 0.12 -7.35
CA ASN A 255 13.28 -0.97 -8.23
C ASN A 255 12.15 -1.45 -9.16
N ALA A 256 10.90 -0.98 -8.98
CA ALA A 256 9.81 -1.27 -9.90
C ALA A 256 10.21 -1.01 -11.37
N LEU A 257 11.05 0.00 -11.62
CA LEU A 257 11.68 0.29 -12.91
C LEU A 257 12.58 -0.82 -13.43
N LYS A 258 13.31 -1.52 -12.57
CA LYS A 258 14.15 -2.65 -12.97
C LYS A 258 13.34 -3.90 -13.22
N PHE A 259 12.15 -3.99 -12.61
CA PHE A 259 11.21 -5.10 -12.77
C PHE A 259 10.32 -4.95 -13.98
N VAL A 260 10.19 -3.75 -14.53
CA VAL A 260 9.42 -3.52 -15.74
C VAL A 260 10.37 -3.64 -16.95
N GLY A 261 10.41 -4.79 -17.57
CA GLY A 261 11.27 -5.08 -18.72
C GLY A 261 10.93 -4.28 -20.00
N ASP A 262 9.95 -3.37 -19.92
CA ASP A 262 9.45 -2.56 -21.01
C ASP A 262 9.38 -1.09 -20.60
N ILE A 263 9.90 -0.22 -21.45
CA ILE A 263 9.91 1.25 -21.26
C ILE A 263 8.49 1.81 -21.16
N TYR A 264 7.53 1.27 -21.91
CA TYR A 264 6.14 1.71 -21.86
C TYR A 264 5.50 1.41 -20.50
N ALA A 265 5.67 0.21 -20.01
CA ALA A 265 5.14 -0.23 -18.72
C ALA A 265 5.74 0.61 -17.57
N ALA A 266 7.03 0.96 -17.65
CA ALA A 266 7.67 1.86 -16.70
C ALA A 266 7.05 3.27 -16.71
N ARG A 267 6.83 3.83 -17.90
CA ARG A 267 6.17 5.13 -18.07
C ARG A 267 4.73 5.12 -17.55
N LEU A 268 4.00 4.02 -17.76
CA LEU A 268 2.65 3.83 -17.26
C LEU A 268 2.66 3.77 -15.72
N PHE A 269 3.59 3.01 -15.13
CA PHE A 269 3.74 2.98 -13.68
C PHE A 269 3.98 4.37 -13.10
N PHE A 270 4.89 5.17 -13.67
CA PHE A 270 5.13 6.54 -13.20
C PHE A 270 3.93 7.45 -13.34
N LEU A 271 3.19 7.36 -14.45
CA LEU A 271 1.96 8.13 -14.62
C LEU A 271 0.97 7.82 -13.50
N VAL A 272 0.78 6.54 -13.19
CA VAL A 272 -0.16 6.09 -12.16
C VAL A 272 0.36 6.45 -10.76
N ALA A 273 1.64 6.21 -10.49
CA ALA A 273 2.29 6.54 -9.22
C ALA A 273 2.16 8.03 -8.87
N ASP A 274 2.35 8.91 -9.87
CA ASP A 274 2.15 10.35 -9.71
C ASP A 274 0.68 10.68 -9.37
N ARG A 275 -0.29 10.02 -10.04
CA ARG A 275 -1.72 10.23 -9.76
C ARG A 275 -2.15 9.73 -8.39
N LEU A 276 -1.58 8.63 -7.92
CA LEU A 276 -1.78 8.08 -6.58
C LEU A 276 -0.98 8.83 -5.50
N GLY A 277 -0.09 9.74 -5.89
CA GLY A 277 0.75 10.49 -4.97
C GLY A 277 1.76 9.63 -4.21
N LEU A 278 2.27 8.54 -4.82
CA LEU A 278 3.15 7.59 -4.14
C LEU A 278 4.40 8.26 -3.57
N ASP A 279 5.01 9.21 -4.28
CA ASP A 279 6.19 9.94 -3.81
C ASP A 279 5.89 10.76 -2.55
N THR A 280 4.69 11.34 -2.46
CA THR A 280 4.25 12.09 -1.27
C THR A 280 4.05 11.16 -0.08
N TRP A 281 3.37 10.03 -0.28
CA TRP A 281 3.19 9.02 0.76
C TRP A 281 4.52 8.46 1.25
N LYS A 282 5.42 8.13 0.32
CA LYS A 282 6.78 7.69 0.63
C LYS A 282 7.53 8.71 1.49
N ALA A 283 7.52 9.99 1.09
CA ALA A 283 8.17 11.06 1.83
C ALA A 283 7.61 11.20 3.26
N ASN A 284 6.27 11.16 3.41
CA ASN A 284 5.62 11.23 4.71
C ASN A 284 6.02 10.05 5.63
N VAL A 285 6.01 8.84 5.10
CA VAL A 285 6.42 7.63 5.85
C VAL A 285 7.88 7.72 6.28
N GLN A 286 8.78 8.17 5.38
CA GLN A 286 10.21 8.34 5.70
C GLN A 286 10.44 9.43 6.76
N GLU A 287 9.72 10.53 6.71
CA GLU A 287 9.81 11.62 7.70
C GLU A 287 9.34 11.15 9.08
N LYS A 288 8.19 10.45 9.15
CA LYS A 288 7.67 9.89 10.41
C LYS A 288 8.64 8.85 10.99
N LEU A 289 9.20 8.00 10.14
CA LEU A 289 10.18 7.00 10.54
C LEU A 289 11.45 7.63 11.11
N LYS A 290 11.96 8.68 10.45
CA LYS A 290 13.11 9.45 10.94
C LYS A 290 12.80 10.10 12.30
N THR A 291 11.64 10.72 12.44
CA THR A 291 11.20 11.31 13.71
C THR A 291 11.17 10.27 14.83
N LEU A 292 10.69 9.08 14.51
CA LEU A 292 10.63 7.96 15.44
C LEU A 292 12.03 7.50 15.85
N ASP A 293 12.97 7.37 14.91
CA ASP A 293 14.37 7.01 15.17
C ASP A 293 15.07 8.06 16.05
N ASP A 294 14.89 9.35 15.76
CA ASP A 294 15.45 10.45 16.53
C ASP A 294 14.97 10.45 17.99
N ILE A 295 13.67 10.21 18.21
CA ILE A 295 13.10 10.08 19.57
C ILE A 295 13.71 8.88 20.29
N TYR A 296 13.90 7.75 19.61
CA TYR A 296 14.50 6.56 20.21
C TYR A 296 15.98 6.75 20.55
N ARG A 297 16.74 7.36 19.68
CA ARG A 297 18.15 7.69 19.95
C ARG A 297 18.26 8.58 21.18
N PHE A 298 17.47 9.63 21.24
CA PHE A 298 17.42 10.51 22.42
C PHE A 298 17.07 9.76 23.71
N ALA A 299 16.05 8.88 23.67
CA ALA A 299 15.64 8.09 24.83
C ALA A 299 16.73 7.10 25.29
N VAL A 300 17.45 6.47 24.35
CA VAL A 300 18.55 5.55 24.66
C VAL A 300 19.75 6.29 25.24
N GLU A 301 20.13 7.43 24.70
CA GLU A 301 21.23 8.28 25.19
C GLU A 301 20.92 8.78 26.61
N GLN A 302 19.70 9.25 26.86
CA GLN A 302 19.31 9.72 28.19
C GLN A 302 19.32 8.59 29.22
N THR A 303 18.90 7.37 28.83
CA THR A 303 18.95 6.19 29.71
C THR A 303 20.38 5.76 30.01
N SER A 304 21.29 5.87 29.05
CA SER A 304 22.70 5.57 29.23
C SER A 304 23.39 6.57 30.19
N MET A 305 23.09 7.86 30.02
CA MET A 305 23.61 8.91 30.92
C MET A 305 23.09 8.72 32.36
N SER A 306 21.83 8.41 32.56
CA SER A 306 21.28 8.19 33.89
C SER A 306 21.86 6.96 34.59
N ARG A 307 22.22 5.90 33.86
CA ARG A 307 22.96 4.75 34.41
C ARG A 307 24.39 5.09 34.83
N GLY A 308 25.07 5.93 34.05
CA GLY A 308 26.42 6.44 34.40
C GLY A 308 26.38 7.24 35.70
N GLN A 309 25.46 8.19 35.81
CA GLN A 309 25.24 8.99 37.01
C GLN A 309 24.84 8.16 38.24
N PHE A 310 24.03 7.13 38.05
CA PHE A 310 23.63 6.21 39.11
C PHE A 310 24.81 5.37 39.62
N LEU A 311 25.68 4.86 38.74
CA LEU A 311 26.91 4.16 39.12
C LEU A 311 27.86 5.09 39.88
N GLU A 312 28.00 6.34 39.42
CA GLU A 312 28.80 7.35 40.10
C GLU A 312 28.26 7.67 41.49
N LEU A 313 26.93 7.79 41.62
CA LEU A 313 26.25 7.98 42.94
C LEU A 313 26.51 6.77 43.87
N ILE A 314 26.43 5.53 43.35
CA ILE A 314 26.73 4.33 44.14
C ILE A 314 28.17 4.34 44.65
N VAL A 315 29.13 4.68 43.78
CA VAL A 315 30.53 4.80 44.13
C VAL A 315 30.73 5.85 45.24
N VAL A 316 30.10 7.03 45.10
CA VAL A 316 30.15 8.09 46.11
C VAL A 316 29.53 7.61 47.46
N VAL A 317 28.41 6.91 47.42
CA VAL A 317 27.75 6.35 48.59
C VAL A 317 28.65 5.32 49.28
N ILE A 318 29.30 4.43 48.53
CA ILE A 318 30.22 3.43 49.07
C ILE A 318 31.42 4.13 49.73
N LEU A 319 32.03 5.13 49.04
CA LEU A 319 33.14 5.89 49.61
C LEU A 319 32.75 6.62 50.92
N VAL A 320 31.54 7.21 50.98
CA VAL A 320 31.05 7.86 52.19
C VAL A 320 30.83 6.84 53.30
N LEU A 321 30.29 5.66 53.01
CA LEU A 321 30.14 4.57 53.98
C LEU A 321 31.48 4.05 54.48
N GLU A 322 32.47 3.84 53.61
CA GLU A 322 33.83 3.43 54.00
C GLU A 322 34.45 4.46 54.92
N LEU A 323 34.35 5.75 54.55
CA LEU A 323 34.86 6.83 55.37
C LEU A 323 34.19 6.87 56.74
N ALA A 324 32.90 6.70 56.81
CA ALA A 324 32.15 6.64 58.06
C ALA A 324 32.55 5.44 58.95
N LEU A 325 32.79 4.24 58.35
CA LEU A 325 33.25 3.05 59.07
C LEU A 325 34.66 3.24 59.64
N VAL A 326 35.55 3.91 58.88
CA VAL A 326 36.88 4.26 59.38
C VAL A 326 36.81 5.23 60.58
N PHE A 327 35.94 6.26 60.49
CA PHE A 327 35.73 7.20 61.62
C PHE A 327 35.09 6.55 62.85
N MET A 328 34.23 5.53 62.66
CA MET A 328 33.64 4.73 63.76
C MET A 328 34.59 3.68 64.35
N GLY A 329 35.80 3.53 63.85
CA GLY A 329 36.82 2.64 64.37
C GLY A 329 36.53 1.13 64.10
N VAL A 330 35.65 0.81 63.15
CA VAL A 330 35.24 -0.57 62.80
C VAL A 330 36.23 -1.22 61.81
N MET A 331 36.96 -0.41 61.06
CA MET A 331 38.07 -0.87 60.18
C MET A 331 39.36 -0.19 60.63
N LYS A 332 40.37 -1.02 60.97
CA LYS A 332 41.73 -0.63 61.23
C LYS A 332 42.54 -0.77 59.98
#